data_fed9b36712af02e045af0a622e7b320d
#
_entry.id   fed9b36712af02e045af0a622e7b320d
#
_cell.length_a   1.000
_cell.length_b   1.000
_cell.length_c   1.000
_cell.angle_alpha   90.00
_cell.angle_beta   90.00
_cell.angle_gamma   90.00
#
_symmetry.space_group_name_H-M   'P 1'
#
loop_
_entity.id
_entity.type
_entity.pdbx_description
1 polymer ?
#
loop_
_entity_poly.entity_id
_entity_poly.type
_entity_poly.pdbx_seq_one_letter_code
_entity_poly.pdbx_strand_id
1 'polypeptide(L)'
;MGVELRMLTGRVALRVGSRVALLAVVTLLALGCAGRAELIRGEPAGKDLDGLVDSDSARQVLVDLLARRSLEPRLEALARSPLPADAVWKRGANASTAQGWLPDQARLLELSREKSVDFAALTFARAMRRDAMSREVQASFDRFLHDGAARSEALLRLPGAFPYTVLFAPSWLYRSHPETGADFAHQRLLLDRLGLANRLIVTGESASIEDNAAAIAAALRAARPEDGSLILVTASKSGAEAALALSRLLAPEDTARVVAWVNIVGALGGTPLADSALRPPISWLVRCVFWLNGWDWAGLTSMATRPSRDRLDGARLPESITVVNVVSVPLSGSVGATVWWGYRLLRPHGPNDGVVLLADAVWPGGVNIVAIGPDHLFAPRTDDAQSLALLRAIAVAVQVHAVTPQPAVAVGSGQIGETATSYDLRRGGRLDDSEE
;
A
#
# COMPACT_ATOMS: atom_id res chain seq x y z
N MET A 1 -30.38 -22.55 -36.82
CA MET A 1 -28.93 -22.81 -36.71
C MET A 1 -28.02 -21.70 -37.24
N GLY A 2 -28.40 -20.89 -38.23
CA GLY A 2 -27.54 -19.86 -38.81
C GLY A 2 -27.45 -18.53 -38.05
N VAL A 3 -28.38 -18.19 -37.18
CA VAL A 3 -28.42 -16.90 -36.47
C VAL A 3 -27.63 -16.94 -35.15
N GLU A 4 -27.61 -18.07 -34.46
CA GLU A 4 -26.80 -18.24 -33.23
C GLU A 4 -25.31 -18.31 -33.52
N LEU A 5 -24.87 -18.86 -34.65
CA LEU A 5 -23.45 -18.94 -35.03
C LEU A 5 -22.88 -17.56 -35.37
N ARG A 6 -23.69 -16.63 -35.92
CA ARG A 6 -23.27 -15.25 -36.21
C ARG A 6 -23.17 -14.39 -34.94
N MET A 7 -23.97 -14.66 -33.91
CA MET A 7 -23.88 -13.93 -32.63
C MET A 7 -22.67 -14.39 -31.80
N LEU A 8 -22.31 -15.67 -31.85
CA LEU A 8 -21.11 -16.21 -31.20
C LEU A 8 -19.81 -15.71 -31.83
N THR A 9 -19.72 -15.69 -33.19
CA THR A 9 -18.56 -15.16 -33.90
C THR A 9 -18.41 -13.63 -33.70
N GLY A 10 -19.51 -12.88 -33.65
CA GLY A 10 -19.48 -11.44 -33.36
C GLY A 10 -18.98 -11.13 -31.94
N ARG A 11 -19.38 -11.89 -30.93
CA ARG A 11 -18.92 -11.72 -29.54
C ARG A 11 -17.46 -12.13 -29.34
N VAL A 12 -16.97 -13.15 -30.06
CA VAL A 12 -15.56 -13.56 -30.03
C VAL A 12 -14.69 -12.54 -30.73
N ALA A 13 -15.11 -12.04 -31.91
CA ALA A 13 -14.38 -11.02 -32.67
C ALA A 13 -14.34 -9.66 -31.89
N LEU A 14 -15.43 -9.29 -31.19
CA LEU A 14 -15.46 -8.08 -30.35
C LEU A 14 -14.53 -8.21 -29.13
N ARG A 15 -14.48 -9.40 -28.49
CA ARG A 15 -13.57 -9.67 -27.36
C ARG A 15 -12.10 -9.71 -27.77
N VAL A 16 -11.78 -10.19 -28.94
CA VAL A 16 -10.42 -10.16 -29.51
C VAL A 16 -10.04 -8.73 -29.89
N GLY A 17 -10.96 -7.96 -30.50
CA GLY A 17 -10.74 -6.56 -30.84
C GLY A 17 -10.56 -5.66 -29.59
N SER A 18 -11.32 -5.90 -28.51
CA SER A 18 -11.16 -5.14 -27.25
C SER A 18 -9.86 -5.47 -26.53
N ARG A 19 -9.41 -6.73 -26.57
CA ARG A 19 -8.08 -7.12 -26.03
C ARG A 19 -6.94 -6.48 -26.83
N VAL A 20 -7.06 -6.39 -28.14
CA VAL A 20 -6.08 -5.73 -29.02
C VAL A 20 -6.09 -4.21 -28.80
N ALA A 21 -7.26 -3.58 -28.62
CA ALA A 21 -7.36 -2.16 -28.33
C ALA A 21 -6.84 -1.81 -26.92
N LEU A 22 -7.12 -2.64 -25.92
CA LEU A 22 -6.57 -2.48 -24.57
C LEU A 22 -5.06 -2.78 -24.55
N LEU A 23 -4.62 -3.83 -25.26
CA LEU A 23 -3.19 -4.11 -25.48
C LEU A 23 -2.53 -2.95 -26.22
N ALA A 24 -3.15 -2.34 -27.21
CA ALA A 24 -2.61 -1.18 -27.93
C ALA A 24 -2.54 0.07 -27.04
N VAL A 25 -3.53 0.35 -26.21
CA VAL A 25 -3.48 1.44 -25.21
C VAL A 25 -2.47 1.13 -24.10
N VAL A 26 -2.43 -0.09 -23.58
CA VAL A 26 -1.44 -0.54 -22.59
C VAL A 26 -0.06 -0.69 -23.25
N THR A 27 0.05 -1.10 -24.53
CA THR A 27 1.34 -1.23 -25.24
C THR A 27 1.86 0.11 -25.73
N LEU A 28 1.02 1.05 -26.15
CA LEU A 28 1.43 2.46 -26.37
C LEU A 28 1.87 3.13 -25.06
N LEU A 29 1.33 2.68 -23.93
CA LEU A 29 1.77 3.06 -22.58
C LEU A 29 3.01 2.26 -22.12
N ALA A 30 3.34 1.10 -22.73
CA ALA A 30 4.37 0.17 -22.26
C ALA A 30 5.69 0.19 -23.07
N LEU A 31 5.85 1.05 -24.07
CA LEU A 31 7.10 1.20 -24.85
C LEU A 31 8.17 2.03 -24.08
N GLY A 32 8.35 1.76 -22.79
CA GLY A 32 9.43 2.28 -21.99
C GLY A 32 10.42 1.18 -21.62
N CYS A 33 11.70 1.51 -21.56
CA CYS A 33 12.79 0.60 -21.21
C CYS A 33 12.46 -0.24 -19.97
N ALA A 34 12.55 -1.56 -20.09
CA ALA A 34 12.32 -2.52 -19.04
C ALA A 34 13.39 -2.42 -17.95
N GLY A 35 13.19 -1.57 -16.96
CA GLY A 35 13.89 -1.63 -15.70
C GLY A 35 13.42 -2.88 -14.92
N ARG A 36 14.32 -3.56 -14.22
CA ARG A 36 13.96 -4.68 -13.34
C ARG A 36 13.44 -4.11 -12.04
N ALA A 37 12.16 -4.29 -11.75
CA ALA A 37 11.54 -3.95 -10.47
C ALA A 37 11.94 -4.96 -9.37
N GLU A 38 13.24 -5.15 -9.17
CA GLU A 38 13.81 -6.10 -8.22
C GLU A 38 14.07 -5.42 -6.87
N LEU A 39 13.83 -6.16 -5.78
CA LEU A 39 14.15 -5.69 -4.44
C LEU A 39 15.67 -5.48 -4.32
N ILE A 40 16.09 -4.29 -3.97
CA ILE A 40 17.51 -3.97 -3.77
C ILE A 40 17.95 -4.65 -2.48
N ARG A 41 18.81 -5.67 -2.62
CA ARG A 41 19.39 -6.46 -1.54
C ARG A 41 20.88 -6.16 -1.44
N GLY A 42 21.33 -5.79 -0.24
CA GLY A 42 22.77 -5.56 0.03
C GLY A 42 23.32 -4.22 -0.45
N GLU A 43 24.65 -4.05 -0.34
CA GLU A 43 25.36 -2.88 -0.89
C GLU A 43 25.49 -3.07 -2.41
N PRO A 44 24.83 -2.23 -3.23
CA PRO A 44 25.12 -2.26 -4.67
C PRO A 44 26.55 -1.79 -4.89
N ALA A 45 27.28 -2.51 -5.72
CA ALA A 45 28.62 -2.06 -6.15
C ALA A 45 28.52 -0.67 -6.76
N GLY A 46 29.48 0.22 -6.46
CA GLY A 46 29.37 1.67 -6.73
C GLY A 46 29.02 2.09 -8.16
N LYS A 47 29.16 1.20 -9.16
CA LYS A 47 28.74 1.43 -10.55
C LYS A 47 27.26 1.14 -10.81
N ASP A 48 26.61 0.30 -9.99
CA ASP A 48 25.21 -0.10 -10.21
C ASP A 48 24.21 0.94 -9.70
N LEU A 49 24.66 1.95 -8.94
CA LEU A 49 23.80 3.05 -8.46
C LEU A 49 23.64 4.16 -9.51
N ASP A 50 24.57 4.24 -10.49
CA ASP A 50 24.50 5.22 -11.56
C ASP A 50 23.38 4.81 -12.53
N GLY A 51 22.31 5.61 -12.60
CA GLY A 51 21.09 5.32 -13.35
C GLY A 51 19.97 4.67 -12.56
N LEU A 52 20.20 4.26 -11.30
CA LEU A 52 19.14 3.76 -10.43
C LEU A 52 18.34 4.89 -9.78
N VAL A 53 19.00 5.98 -9.42
CA VAL A 53 18.40 7.16 -8.78
C VAL A 53 18.55 8.41 -9.65
N ASP A 54 17.67 9.37 -9.47
CA ASP A 54 17.56 10.60 -10.26
C ASP A 54 18.38 11.79 -9.73
N SER A 55 19.16 11.61 -8.65
CA SER A 55 20.05 12.66 -8.10
C SER A 55 21.12 12.13 -7.16
N ASP A 56 22.23 12.91 -7.00
CA ASP A 56 23.30 12.62 -6.04
C ASP A 56 22.79 12.65 -4.59
N SER A 57 21.84 13.54 -4.29
CA SER A 57 21.21 13.61 -2.97
C SER A 57 20.44 12.33 -2.65
N ALA A 58 19.72 11.75 -3.63
CA ALA A 58 19.05 10.47 -3.49
C ALA A 58 20.04 9.32 -3.31
N ARG A 59 21.15 9.35 -4.09
CA ARG A 59 22.23 8.36 -3.98
C ARG A 59 22.80 8.30 -2.57
N GLN A 60 23.10 9.46 -1.96
CA GLN A 60 23.62 9.51 -0.61
C GLN A 60 22.65 8.90 0.42
N VAL A 61 21.36 9.22 0.33
CA VAL A 61 20.35 8.65 1.23
C VAL A 61 20.22 7.14 1.03
N LEU A 62 20.28 6.64 -0.21
CA LEU A 62 20.23 5.22 -0.51
C LEU A 62 21.42 4.47 0.09
N VAL A 63 22.65 4.98 -0.09
CA VAL A 63 23.87 4.41 0.52
C VAL A 63 23.74 4.35 2.03
N ASP A 64 23.29 5.43 2.69
CA ASP A 64 23.08 5.46 4.14
C ASP A 64 22.03 4.43 4.62
N LEU A 65 20.97 4.22 3.83
CA LEU A 65 19.94 3.23 4.15
C LEU A 65 20.44 1.79 4.02
N LEU A 66 21.27 1.52 3.01
CA LEU A 66 21.86 0.21 2.77
C LEU A 66 22.98 -0.11 3.75
N ALA A 67 23.85 0.86 4.06
CA ALA A 67 24.92 0.70 5.05
C ALA A 67 24.39 0.37 6.46
N ARG A 68 23.24 0.91 6.83
CA ARG A 68 22.60 0.58 8.11
C ARG A 68 22.07 -0.86 8.16
N ARG A 69 21.75 -1.48 7.02
CA ARG A 69 21.41 -2.92 6.95
C ARG A 69 22.60 -3.82 7.25
N SER A 70 23.81 -3.43 6.84
CA SER A 70 25.04 -4.21 7.04
C SER A 70 25.62 -4.10 8.46
N LEU A 71 25.19 -3.13 9.27
CA LEU A 71 25.68 -2.95 10.65
C LEU A 71 24.95 -3.84 11.70
N GLU A 72 23.94 -4.60 11.29
CA GLU A 72 23.09 -5.40 12.17
C GLU A 72 23.67 -6.76 12.67
N PRO A 73 24.78 -7.34 12.13
CA PRO A 73 25.38 -8.55 12.72
C PRO A 73 25.77 -8.40 14.20
N ARG A 74 25.97 -7.17 14.67
CA ARG A 74 26.23 -6.89 16.09
C ARG A 74 25.01 -7.02 16.99
N LEU A 75 23.79 -6.92 16.44
CA LEU A 75 22.54 -7.15 17.17
C LEU A 75 22.19 -8.63 17.27
N GLU A 76 22.76 -9.51 16.40
CA GLU A 76 22.59 -10.97 16.51
C GLU A 76 23.13 -11.53 17.83
N ALA A 77 24.17 -10.95 18.40
CA ALA A 77 24.70 -11.35 19.68
C ALA A 77 23.73 -11.01 20.85
N LEU A 78 22.95 -9.94 20.71
CA LEU A 78 21.91 -9.54 21.67
C LEU A 78 20.61 -10.33 21.48
N ALA A 79 20.27 -10.72 20.22
CA ALA A 79 19.06 -11.50 19.91
C ALA A 79 19.16 -12.99 20.27
N ARG A 80 20.35 -13.51 20.59
CA ARG A 80 20.57 -14.90 21.08
C ARG A 80 20.40 -15.03 22.59
N SER A 81 20.32 -13.93 23.33
CA SER A 81 19.93 -13.98 24.73
C SER A 81 18.42 -14.12 24.82
N PRO A 82 17.88 -15.05 25.64
CA PRO A 82 16.45 -15.09 25.92
C PRO A 82 16.05 -13.69 26.40
N LEU A 83 15.03 -13.09 25.77
CA LEU A 83 14.48 -11.81 26.20
C LEU A 83 14.09 -11.94 27.68
N PRO A 84 14.59 -11.09 28.58
CA PRO A 84 14.11 -11.09 29.95
C PRO A 84 12.61 -10.79 29.90
N ALA A 85 11.83 -11.65 30.60
CA ALA A 85 10.36 -11.56 30.63
C ALA A 85 9.85 -10.21 31.22
N ASP A 86 10.74 -9.39 31.70
CA ASP A 86 10.52 -8.10 32.38
C ASP A 86 11.07 -6.89 31.64
N ALA A 87 11.47 -7.02 30.38
CA ALA A 87 11.79 -5.86 29.53
C ALA A 87 10.50 -5.08 29.20
N VAL A 88 9.92 -4.47 30.21
CA VAL A 88 8.85 -3.45 30.08
C VAL A 88 9.46 -2.23 29.41
N TRP A 89 9.26 -2.11 28.12
CA TRP A 89 9.55 -0.87 27.40
C TRP A 89 8.65 0.23 27.95
N LYS A 90 9.17 1.01 28.90
CA LYS A 90 8.50 2.25 29.36
C LYS A 90 8.40 3.18 28.17
N ARG A 91 7.23 3.20 27.56
CA ARG A 91 6.87 4.19 26.53
C ARG A 91 6.78 5.55 27.24
N GLY A 92 7.65 6.49 26.86
CA GLY A 92 7.48 7.89 27.27
C GLY A 92 6.11 8.40 26.80
N ALA A 93 5.45 9.16 27.66
CA ALA A 93 4.05 9.60 27.60
C ALA A 93 3.68 10.57 26.45
N ASN A 94 4.25 10.43 25.25
CA ASN A 94 4.00 11.31 24.11
C ASN A 94 3.55 10.53 22.86
N ALA A 95 2.55 9.67 23.00
CA ALA A 95 1.95 8.95 21.85
C ALA A 95 1.21 9.89 20.87
N SER A 96 0.89 11.11 21.26
CA SER A 96 0.29 12.15 20.39
C SER A 96 1.26 12.68 19.31
N THR A 97 2.58 12.45 19.44
CA THR A 97 3.60 12.96 18.52
C THR A 97 4.10 11.91 17.52
N ALA A 98 3.64 10.66 17.59
CA ALA A 98 4.10 9.58 16.72
C ALA A 98 3.73 9.77 15.23
N GLN A 99 2.75 10.60 14.91
CA GLN A 99 2.33 10.94 13.54
C GLN A 99 3.08 12.14 12.93
N GLY A 100 3.61 13.03 13.75
CA GLY A 100 4.25 14.27 13.25
C GLY A 100 5.62 14.09 12.58
N TRP A 101 6.17 12.88 12.54
CA TRP A 101 7.51 12.63 11.98
C TRP A 101 7.50 12.01 10.57
N LEU A 102 6.38 11.43 10.11
CA LEU A 102 6.23 11.03 8.72
C LEU A 102 5.95 12.27 7.87
N PRO A 103 6.75 12.53 6.82
CA PRO A 103 6.44 13.61 5.88
C PRO A 103 5.08 13.36 5.24
N ASP A 104 4.22 14.35 5.26
CA ASP A 104 2.96 14.33 4.54
C ASP A 104 3.17 14.52 3.03
N GLN A 105 2.10 14.41 2.25
CA GLN A 105 2.15 14.55 0.80
C GLN A 105 2.66 15.93 0.36
N ALA A 106 2.35 17.00 1.08
CA ALA A 106 2.79 18.35 0.75
C ALA A 106 4.30 18.49 0.93
N ARG A 107 4.84 17.98 2.06
CA ARG A 107 6.28 17.99 2.32
C ARG A 107 7.06 17.10 1.36
N LEU A 108 6.50 15.93 1.00
CA LEU A 108 7.13 15.05 0.00
C LEU A 108 7.16 15.69 -1.39
N LEU A 109 6.11 16.40 -1.76
CA LEU A 109 6.08 17.15 -3.02
C LEU A 109 7.11 18.29 -3.02
N GLU A 110 7.24 19.03 -1.92
CA GLU A 110 8.26 20.06 -1.74
C GLU A 110 9.68 19.48 -1.89
N LEU A 111 9.99 18.40 -1.17
CA LEU A 111 11.27 17.69 -1.27
C LEU A 111 11.56 17.19 -2.70
N SER A 112 10.51 16.75 -3.41
CA SER A 112 10.64 16.33 -4.80
C SER A 112 11.02 17.46 -5.73
N ARG A 113 10.53 18.69 -5.46
CA ARG A 113 10.83 19.89 -6.23
C ARG A 113 12.20 20.48 -5.87
N GLU A 114 12.54 20.48 -4.58
CA GLU A 114 13.81 21.04 -4.09
C GLU A 114 15.03 20.16 -4.44
N LYS A 115 14.85 18.84 -4.42
CA LYS A 115 15.92 17.86 -4.62
C LYS A 115 15.62 16.94 -5.79
N SER A 116 14.81 15.92 -5.55
CA SER A 116 14.32 14.99 -6.58
C SER A 116 13.24 14.08 -6.04
N VAL A 117 12.53 13.36 -6.93
CA VAL A 117 11.48 12.41 -6.54
C VAL A 117 12.06 11.24 -5.76
N ASP A 118 13.22 10.71 -6.20
CA ASP A 118 13.87 9.60 -5.50
C ASP A 118 14.41 10.01 -4.13
N PHE A 119 14.92 11.26 -4.00
CA PHE A 119 15.30 11.80 -2.71
C PHE A 119 14.12 11.86 -1.73
N ALA A 120 12.96 12.34 -2.18
CA ALA A 120 11.74 12.39 -1.38
C ALA A 120 11.26 10.98 -1.00
N ALA A 121 11.28 10.03 -1.96
CA ALA A 121 10.91 8.63 -1.74
C ALA A 121 11.79 7.95 -0.67
N LEU A 122 13.11 8.09 -0.79
CA LEU A 122 14.07 7.53 0.17
C LEU A 122 14.01 8.22 1.54
N THR A 123 13.74 9.54 1.56
CA THR A 123 13.52 10.26 2.82
C THR A 123 12.27 9.74 3.53
N PHE A 124 11.18 9.48 2.80
CA PHE A 124 9.97 8.84 3.32
C PHE A 124 10.28 7.43 3.84
N ALA A 125 10.97 6.60 3.05
CA ALA A 125 11.39 5.26 3.46
C ALA A 125 12.22 5.27 4.76
N ARG A 126 13.14 6.24 4.90
CA ARG A 126 13.92 6.43 6.12
C ARG A 126 13.06 6.85 7.30
N ALA A 127 12.08 7.72 7.05
CA ALA A 127 11.15 8.14 8.09
C ALA A 127 10.30 6.96 8.58
N MET A 128 9.74 6.12 7.71
CA MET A 128 8.94 4.95 8.08
C MET A 128 9.66 3.95 8.99
N ARG A 129 10.99 3.96 9.03
CA ARG A 129 11.82 3.11 9.88
C ARG A 129 12.24 3.78 11.21
N ARG A 130 11.69 4.95 11.57
CA ARG A 130 12.12 5.68 12.77
C ARG A 130 11.55 5.13 14.07
N ASP A 131 10.32 4.62 14.07
CA ASP A 131 9.76 4.04 15.28
C ASP A 131 10.38 2.67 15.60
N ALA A 132 10.40 2.31 16.89
CA ALA A 132 11.08 1.11 17.35
C ALA A 132 10.46 -0.16 16.80
N MET A 133 9.13 -0.24 16.72
CA MET A 133 8.42 -1.41 16.24
C MET A 133 8.64 -1.62 14.75
N SER A 134 8.53 -0.57 13.93
CA SER A 134 8.83 -0.67 12.49
C SER A 134 10.28 -1.07 12.23
N ARG A 135 11.25 -0.58 13.04
CA ARG A 135 12.66 -1.02 12.93
C ARG A 135 12.82 -2.50 13.22
N GLU A 136 12.20 -3.00 14.29
CA GLU A 136 12.31 -4.40 14.69
C GLU A 136 11.67 -5.33 13.66
N VAL A 137 10.46 -5.00 13.19
CA VAL A 137 9.76 -5.79 12.18
C VAL A 137 10.48 -5.73 10.84
N GLN A 138 11.01 -4.56 10.42
CA GLN A 138 11.84 -4.44 9.22
C GLN A 138 13.10 -5.28 9.31
N ALA A 139 13.83 -5.22 10.45
CA ALA A 139 15.03 -6.03 10.65
C ALA A 139 14.70 -7.52 10.62
N SER A 140 13.56 -7.91 11.18
CA SER A 140 13.08 -9.31 11.12
C SER A 140 12.76 -9.71 9.68
N PHE A 141 12.06 -8.86 8.90
CA PHE A 141 11.80 -9.10 7.49
C PHE A 141 13.09 -9.27 6.69
N ASP A 142 14.04 -8.33 6.82
CA ASP A 142 15.32 -8.35 6.11
C ASP A 142 16.13 -9.61 6.45
N ARG A 143 16.17 -10.04 7.73
CA ARG A 143 16.79 -11.29 8.18
C ARG A 143 16.11 -12.52 7.58
N PHE A 144 14.77 -12.60 7.64
CA PHE A 144 14.03 -13.73 7.10
C PHE A 144 14.17 -13.84 5.58
N LEU A 145 14.29 -12.70 4.92
CA LEU A 145 14.60 -12.68 3.50
C LEU A 145 16.03 -13.20 3.20
N HIS A 146 16.99 -12.88 4.08
CA HIS A 146 18.36 -13.41 4.00
C HIS A 146 18.43 -14.91 4.30
N ASP A 147 17.63 -15.41 5.26
CA ASP A 147 17.50 -16.85 5.57
C ASP A 147 17.10 -17.67 4.35
N GLY A 148 16.37 -17.05 3.40
CA GLY A 148 15.89 -17.68 2.18
C GLY A 148 14.60 -18.50 2.37
N ALA A 149 14.05 -18.94 1.23
CA ALA A 149 12.75 -19.63 1.20
C ALA A 149 12.75 -20.93 1.99
N ALA A 150 13.74 -21.80 1.77
CA ALA A 150 13.78 -23.13 2.38
C ALA A 150 13.79 -23.11 3.91
N ARG A 151 14.58 -22.21 4.52
CA ARG A 151 14.63 -22.07 5.99
C ARG A 151 13.32 -21.46 6.52
N SER A 152 12.78 -20.46 5.86
CA SER A 152 11.51 -19.84 6.26
C SER A 152 10.36 -20.83 6.17
N GLU A 153 10.31 -21.65 5.11
CA GLU A 153 9.34 -22.73 4.95
C GLU A 153 9.43 -23.75 6.08
N ALA A 154 10.64 -24.24 6.38
CA ALA A 154 10.85 -25.20 7.46
C ALA A 154 10.36 -24.68 8.82
N LEU A 155 10.61 -23.41 9.13
CA LEU A 155 10.18 -22.79 10.38
C LEU A 155 8.66 -22.57 10.45
N LEU A 156 8.01 -22.19 9.34
CA LEU A 156 6.55 -22.01 9.29
C LEU A 156 5.78 -23.33 9.39
N ARG A 157 6.41 -24.46 9.06
CA ARG A 157 5.81 -25.80 9.22
C ARG A 157 5.85 -26.32 10.67
N LEU A 158 6.56 -25.66 11.58
CA LEU A 158 6.57 -26.06 12.98
C LEU A 158 5.18 -25.86 13.61
N PRO A 159 4.71 -26.79 14.47
CA PRO A 159 3.43 -26.65 15.15
C PRO A 159 3.34 -25.32 15.91
N GLY A 160 2.26 -24.59 15.70
CA GLY A 160 2.01 -23.30 16.37
C GLY A 160 2.86 -22.12 15.87
N ALA A 161 3.73 -22.31 14.87
CA ALA A 161 4.56 -21.21 14.34
C ALA A 161 3.73 -20.10 13.66
N PHE A 162 2.57 -20.47 13.09
CA PHE A 162 1.65 -19.51 12.45
C PHE A 162 0.20 -19.95 12.69
N PRO A 163 -0.37 -19.67 13.90
CA PRO A 163 -1.70 -20.16 14.29
C PRO A 163 -2.82 -19.22 13.81
N TYR A 164 -2.76 -18.77 12.57
CA TYR A 164 -3.68 -17.79 12.01
C TYR A 164 -4.32 -18.31 10.73
N THR A 165 -5.60 -17.92 10.50
CA THR A 165 -6.24 -18.04 9.19
C THR A 165 -6.06 -16.74 8.41
N VAL A 166 -5.52 -16.85 7.18
CA VAL A 166 -5.27 -15.69 6.32
C VAL A 166 -6.46 -15.48 5.38
N LEU A 167 -7.09 -14.30 5.46
CA LEU A 167 -8.14 -13.88 4.55
C LEU A 167 -7.55 -12.90 3.54
N PHE A 168 -7.60 -13.25 2.25
CA PHE A 168 -7.14 -12.39 1.17
C PHE A 168 -8.30 -11.63 0.55
N ALA A 169 -8.27 -10.30 0.56
CA ALA A 169 -9.17 -9.47 -0.21
C ALA A 169 -8.48 -9.08 -1.53
N PRO A 170 -9.00 -9.57 -2.67
CA PRO A 170 -8.36 -9.34 -3.96
C PRO A 170 -8.48 -7.88 -4.38
N SER A 171 -7.56 -7.42 -5.23
CA SER A 171 -7.52 -6.04 -5.70
C SER A 171 -8.22 -5.86 -7.06
N TRP A 172 -8.01 -4.70 -7.66
CA TRP A 172 -8.63 -4.24 -8.90
C TRP A 172 -8.44 -5.22 -10.06
N LEU A 173 -9.54 -5.54 -10.77
CA LEU A 173 -9.57 -6.37 -11.98
C LEU A 173 -8.91 -7.76 -11.83
N TYR A 174 -8.92 -8.34 -10.64
CA TYR A 174 -8.20 -9.58 -10.34
C TYR A 174 -8.66 -10.80 -11.16
N ARG A 175 -9.89 -10.78 -11.71
CA ARG A 175 -10.40 -11.85 -12.59
C ARG A 175 -10.05 -11.60 -14.05
N SER A 176 -10.15 -10.34 -14.49
CA SER A 176 -9.84 -9.94 -15.87
C SER A 176 -8.35 -9.95 -16.13
N HIS A 177 -7.51 -9.68 -15.11
CA HIS A 177 -6.06 -9.56 -15.20
C HIS A 177 -5.34 -10.37 -14.12
N PRO A 178 -5.48 -11.73 -14.12
CA PRO A 178 -4.84 -12.60 -13.14
C PRO A 178 -3.30 -12.51 -13.15
N GLU A 179 -2.73 -12.13 -14.29
CA GLU A 179 -1.29 -11.90 -14.45
C GLU A 179 -0.75 -10.78 -13.53
N THR A 180 -1.63 -9.93 -12.99
CA THR A 180 -1.23 -8.90 -12.02
C THR A 180 -0.99 -9.46 -10.62
N GLY A 181 -1.40 -10.71 -10.33
CA GLY A 181 -1.33 -11.30 -8.98
C GLY A 181 -2.26 -10.65 -7.96
N ALA A 182 -3.24 -9.85 -8.43
CA ALA A 182 -4.18 -9.14 -7.59
C ALA A 182 -5.14 -10.05 -6.81
N ASP A 183 -5.21 -11.34 -7.16
CA ASP A 183 -5.98 -12.40 -6.48
C ASP A 183 -5.15 -13.18 -5.44
N PHE A 184 -3.86 -12.85 -5.28
CA PHE A 184 -2.92 -13.57 -4.42
C PHE A 184 -2.81 -15.08 -4.70
N ALA A 185 -3.09 -15.53 -5.94
CA ALA A 185 -3.12 -16.95 -6.26
C ALA A 185 -1.82 -17.67 -5.88
N HIS A 186 -0.66 -17.04 -6.17
CA HIS A 186 0.65 -17.61 -5.82
C HIS A 186 0.82 -17.75 -4.31
N GLN A 187 0.49 -16.71 -3.54
CA GLN A 187 0.61 -16.69 -2.08
C GLN A 187 -0.35 -17.70 -1.43
N ARG A 188 -1.57 -17.81 -1.93
CA ARG A 188 -2.54 -18.81 -1.44
C ARG A 188 -2.05 -20.23 -1.68
N LEU A 189 -1.55 -20.55 -2.87
CA LEU A 189 -0.95 -21.84 -3.17
C LEU A 189 0.29 -22.13 -2.29
N LEU A 190 1.08 -21.10 -1.97
CA LEU A 190 2.20 -21.23 -1.04
C LEU A 190 1.72 -21.58 0.37
N LEU A 191 0.67 -20.93 0.88
CA LEU A 191 0.08 -21.24 2.18
C LEU A 191 -0.51 -22.64 2.20
N ASP A 192 -1.20 -23.07 1.13
CA ASP A 192 -1.74 -24.44 1.00
C ASP A 192 -0.63 -25.49 1.08
N ARG A 193 0.51 -25.27 0.40
CA ARG A 193 1.70 -26.15 0.49
C ARG A 193 2.28 -26.23 1.90
N LEU A 194 2.13 -25.16 2.68
CA LEU A 194 2.57 -25.11 4.08
C LEU A 194 1.55 -25.70 5.05
N GLY A 195 0.33 -26.01 4.61
CA GLY A 195 -0.77 -26.43 5.47
C GLY A 195 -1.34 -25.29 6.30
N LEU A 196 -1.15 -24.03 5.88
CA LEU A 196 -1.65 -22.84 6.57
C LEU A 196 -3.02 -22.46 6.04
N ALA A 197 -3.98 -22.29 6.95
CA ALA A 197 -5.35 -21.96 6.60
C ALA A 197 -5.44 -20.60 5.90
N ASN A 198 -6.08 -20.59 4.72
CA ASN A 198 -6.27 -19.36 3.98
C ASN A 198 -7.55 -19.40 3.13
N ARG A 199 -8.10 -18.22 2.82
CA ARG A 199 -9.28 -18.06 1.96
C ARG A 199 -9.23 -16.75 1.18
N LEU A 200 -9.79 -16.77 -0.04
CA LEU A 200 -10.04 -15.57 -0.82
C LEU A 200 -11.44 -15.05 -0.51
N ILE A 201 -11.54 -13.78 -0.16
CA ILE A 201 -12.81 -13.06 -0.05
C ILE A 201 -13.32 -12.78 -1.46
N VAL A 202 -14.58 -13.09 -1.74
CA VAL A 202 -15.18 -12.80 -3.05
C VAL A 202 -15.67 -11.36 -3.07
N THR A 203 -15.07 -10.54 -3.94
CA THR A 203 -15.44 -9.14 -4.17
C THR A 203 -15.77 -8.91 -5.64
N GLY A 204 -16.36 -7.76 -5.97
CA GLY A 204 -16.51 -7.32 -7.35
C GLY A 204 -15.19 -6.79 -7.89
N GLU A 205 -14.68 -7.35 -8.99
CA GLU A 205 -13.36 -6.96 -9.52
C GLU A 205 -13.25 -5.48 -9.92
N SER A 206 -14.37 -4.89 -10.34
CA SER A 206 -14.48 -3.47 -10.71
C SER A 206 -15.54 -2.71 -9.90
N ALA A 207 -16.11 -3.31 -8.85
CA ALA A 207 -17.09 -2.66 -7.99
C ALA A 207 -16.51 -1.45 -7.24
N SER A 208 -17.36 -0.63 -6.65
CA SER A 208 -16.94 0.51 -5.82
C SER A 208 -16.14 0.05 -4.58
N ILE A 209 -15.43 0.97 -3.94
CA ILE A 209 -14.77 0.70 -2.65
C ILE A 209 -15.82 0.38 -1.60
N GLU A 210 -16.97 1.05 -1.63
CA GLU A 210 -18.07 0.87 -0.70
C GLU A 210 -18.68 -0.54 -0.79
N ASP A 211 -19.00 -1.00 -2.01
CA ASP A 211 -19.57 -2.33 -2.23
C ASP A 211 -18.61 -3.45 -1.79
N ASN A 212 -17.33 -3.30 -2.14
CA ASN A 212 -16.33 -4.28 -1.75
C ASN A 212 -16.01 -4.24 -0.25
N ALA A 213 -16.04 -3.05 0.39
CA ALA A 213 -15.92 -2.94 1.84
C ALA A 213 -17.08 -3.68 2.55
N ALA A 214 -18.30 -3.57 2.02
CA ALA A 214 -19.44 -4.32 2.53
C ALA A 214 -19.24 -5.85 2.38
N ALA A 215 -18.69 -6.30 1.24
CA ALA A 215 -18.35 -7.70 1.02
C ALA A 215 -17.26 -8.21 1.99
N ILE A 216 -16.22 -7.41 2.25
CA ILE A 216 -15.17 -7.73 3.23
C ILE A 216 -15.79 -7.80 4.64
N ALA A 217 -16.63 -6.84 5.02
CA ALA A 217 -17.30 -6.83 6.31
C ALA A 217 -18.20 -8.07 6.48
N ALA A 218 -18.94 -8.45 5.45
CA ALA A 218 -19.76 -9.67 5.47
C ALA A 218 -18.91 -10.94 5.64
N ALA A 219 -17.76 -11.02 4.96
CA ALA A 219 -16.85 -12.16 5.07
C ALA A 219 -16.24 -12.27 6.48
N LEU A 220 -15.90 -11.14 7.13
CA LEU A 220 -15.37 -11.13 8.49
C LEU A 220 -16.45 -11.55 9.53
N ARG A 221 -17.71 -11.09 9.37
CA ARG A 221 -18.83 -11.55 10.21
C ARG A 221 -19.14 -13.04 10.04
N ALA A 222 -19.00 -13.56 8.82
CA ALA A 222 -19.23 -14.98 8.51
C ALA A 222 -18.09 -15.90 8.95
N ALA A 223 -16.98 -15.35 9.44
CA ALA A 223 -15.86 -16.16 9.93
C ALA A 223 -16.27 -16.95 11.19
N ARG A 224 -15.94 -18.25 11.23
CA ARG A 224 -16.38 -19.17 12.27
C ARG A 224 -15.38 -19.25 13.43
N PRO A 225 -15.81 -19.67 14.63
CA PRO A 225 -14.92 -19.86 15.76
C PRO A 225 -13.72 -20.78 15.46
N GLU A 226 -13.92 -21.83 14.66
CA GLU A 226 -12.87 -22.75 14.24
C GLU A 226 -11.79 -22.13 13.35
N ASP A 227 -12.06 -20.98 12.74
CA ASP A 227 -11.07 -20.23 11.98
C ASP A 227 -9.98 -19.60 12.88
N GLY A 228 -10.22 -19.53 14.19
CA GLY A 228 -9.28 -18.95 15.15
C GLY A 228 -9.04 -17.45 14.93
N SER A 229 -7.80 -17.02 15.14
CA SER A 229 -7.37 -15.63 14.88
C SER A 229 -7.16 -15.38 13.39
N LEU A 230 -7.61 -14.22 12.92
CA LEU A 230 -7.65 -13.86 11.51
C LEU A 230 -6.58 -12.81 11.17
N ILE A 231 -5.93 -12.99 10.04
CA ILE A 231 -5.10 -11.96 9.40
C ILE A 231 -5.77 -11.57 8.08
N LEU A 232 -6.14 -10.30 7.94
CA LEU A 232 -6.67 -9.77 6.68
C LEU A 232 -5.53 -9.22 5.84
N VAL A 233 -5.34 -9.75 4.64
CA VAL A 233 -4.32 -9.30 3.67
C VAL A 233 -5.00 -8.62 2.49
N THR A 234 -4.54 -7.41 2.19
CA THR A 234 -5.07 -6.55 1.13
C THR A 234 -3.95 -5.96 0.30
N ALA A 235 -4.24 -5.58 -0.95
CA ALA A 235 -3.29 -4.87 -1.79
C ALA A 235 -4.00 -3.78 -2.61
N SER A 236 -3.34 -2.65 -2.81
CA SER A 236 -3.82 -1.58 -3.69
C SER A 236 -5.25 -1.15 -3.31
N LYS A 237 -6.22 -1.21 -4.24
CA LYS A 237 -7.62 -0.81 -4.01
C LYS A 237 -8.23 -1.51 -2.79
N SER A 238 -7.98 -2.82 -2.58
CA SER A 238 -8.55 -3.54 -1.44
C SER A 238 -8.03 -3.07 -0.08
N GLY A 239 -6.91 -2.32 -0.04
CA GLY A 239 -6.48 -1.61 1.16
C GLY A 239 -7.49 -0.57 1.61
N ALA A 240 -8.00 0.27 0.69
CA ALA A 240 -9.04 1.25 1.00
C ALA A 240 -10.38 0.60 1.35
N GLU A 241 -10.72 -0.52 0.70
CA GLU A 241 -11.92 -1.31 0.99
C GLU A 241 -11.88 -1.88 2.42
N ALA A 242 -10.75 -2.47 2.82
CA ALA A 242 -10.56 -2.99 4.17
C ALA A 242 -10.51 -1.87 5.22
N ALA A 243 -9.85 -0.76 4.92
CA ALA A 243 -9.85 0.41 5.81
C ALA A 243 -11.27 0.88 6.12
N LEU A 244 -12.12 1.00 5.09
CA LEU A 244 -13.54 1.36 5.24
C LEU A 244 -14.31 0.30 6.03
N ALA A 245 -14.13 -1.00 5.70
CA ALA A 245 -14.81 -2.10 6.39
C ALA A 245 -14.47 -2.10 7.88
N LEU A 246 -13.18 -2.10 8.23
CA LEU A 246 -12.70 -2.21 9.61
C LEU A 246 -13.00 -0.96 10.45
N SER A 247 -13.02 0.24 9.84
CA SER A 247 -13.17 1.50 10.59
C SER A 247 -14.61 2.01 10.68
N ARG A 248 -15.51 1.58 9.77
CA ARG A 248 -16.85 2.18 9.65
C ARG A 248 -17.99 1.18 9.59
N LEU A 249 -17.77 -0.04 9.08
CA LEU A 249 -18.85 -0.99 8.81
C LEU A 249 -18.93 -2.12 9.84
N LEU A 250 -17.87 -2.36 10.59
CA LEU A 250 -17.78 -3.44 11.57
C LEU A 250 -17.85 -2.90 12.98
N ALA A 251 -18.58 -3.62 13.83
CA ALA A 251 -18.60 -3.39 15.27
C ALA A 251 -17.35 -4.02 15.94
N PRO A 252 -16.96 -3.61 17.16
CA PRO A 252 -15.82 -4.20 17.86
C PRO A 252 -15.89 -5.73 17.99
N GLU A 253 -17.07 -6.29 18.22
CA GLU A 253 -17.30 -7.73 18.29
C GLU A 253 -17.04 -8.45 16.96
N ASP A 254 -17.37 -7.83 15.82
CA ASP A 254 -17.10 -8.38 14.49
C ASP A 254 -15.59 -8.46 14.20
N THR A 255 -14.81 -7.55 14.79
CA THR A 255 -13.36 -7.45 14.58
C THR A 255 -12.52 -8.14 15.65
N ALA A 256 -13.13 -8.65 16.72
CA ALA A 256 -12.43 -9.19 17.88
C ALA A 256 -11.41 -10.30 17.55
N ARG A 257 -11.63 -11.03 16.44
CA ARG A 257 -10.71 -12.08 15.98
C ARG A 257 -9.70 -11.62 14.92
N VAL A 258 -9.84 -10.40 14.41
CA VAL A 258 -8.89 -9.84 13.46
C VAL A 258 -7.68 -9.31 14.22
N VAL A 259 -6.62 -10.10 14.28
CA VAL A 259 -5.39 -9.73 15.01
C VAL A 259 -4.45 -8.84 14.18
N ALA A 260 -4.54 -8.93 12.84
CA ALA A 260 -3.77 -8.05 11.98
C ALA A 260 -4.49 -7.72 10.67
N TRP A 261 -4.22 -6.53 10.16
CA TRP A 261 -4.49 -6.11 8.80
C TRP A 261 -3.18 -5.76 8.10
N VAL A 262 -2.87 -6.51 7.04
CA VAL A 262 -1.69 -6.30 6.19
C VAL A 262 -2.12 -5.49 4.97
N ASN A 263 -1.66 -4.25 4.92
CA ASN A 263 -1.95 -3.28 3.89
C ASN A 263 -0.76 -3.17 2.92
N ILE A 264 -0.83 -3.86 1.80
CA ILE A 264 0.24 -3.88 0.79
C ILE A 264 -0.05 -2.81 -0.26
N VAL A 265 0.78 -1.77 -0.34
CA VAL A 265 0.66 -0.63 -1.28
C VAL A 265 -0.77 -0.12 -1.44
N GLY A 266 -1.50 0.01 -0.33
CA GLY A 266 -2.93 0.33 -0.33
C GLY A 266 -3.23 1.70 -0.94
N ALA A 267 -4.30 1.80 -1.74
CA ALA A 267 -4.74 3.06 -2.31
C ALA A 267 -5.67 3.83 -1.34
N LEU A 268 -5.19 4.10 -0.11
CA LEU A 268 -6.01 4.66 0.97
C LEU A 268 -6.49 6.10 0.64
N GLY A 269 -5.59 6.93 0.13
CA GLY A 269 -5.91 8.29 -0.35
C GLY A 269 -6.38 8.34 -1.80
N GLY A 270 -6.66 7.19 -2.43
CA GLY A 270 -6.96 7.10 -3.86
C GLY A 270 -5.73 7.29 -4.73
N THR A 271 -5.95 7.70 -5.99
CA THR A 271 -4.84 7.94 -6.92
C THR A 271 -5.15 9.07 -7.91
N PRO A 272 -4.19 9.99 -8.14
CA PRO A 272 -4.31 11.02 -9.20
C PRO A 272 -4.43 10.43 -10.61
N LEU A 273 -4.10 9.14 -10.82
CA LEU A 273 -4.38 8.46 -12.09
C LEU A 273 -5.89 8.32 -12.32
N ALA A 274 -6.67 7.99 -11.28
CA ALA A 274 -8.13 7.97 -11.37
C ALA A 274 -8.67 9.37 -11.65
N ASP A 275 -8.17 10.41 -10.97
CA ASP A 275 -8.57 11.80 -11.24
C ASP A 275 -8.32 12.18 -12.70
N SER A 276 -7.17 11.78 -13.26
CA SER A 276 -6.81 12.05 -14.65
C SER A 276 -7.70 11.27 -15.63
N ALA A 277 -8.01 10.01 -15.34
CA ALA A 277 -8.89 9.18 -16.14
C ALA A 277 -10.34 9.67 -16.16
N LEU A 278 -10.77 10.41 -15.13
CA LEU A 278 -12.11 10.96 -14.99
C LEU A 278 -12.28 12.30 -15.72
N ARG A 279 -11.21 12.94 -16.20
CA ARG A 279 -11.26 14.25 -16.88
C ARG A 279 -11.51 14.09 -18.39
N PRO A 280 -12.42 14.91 -19.00
CA PRO A 280 -12.53 14.98 -20.45
C PRO A 280 -11.25 15.53 -21.09
N PRO A 281 -10.87 15.07 -22.29
CA PRO A 281 -11.59 14.07 -23.12
C PRO A 281 -11.26 12.61 -22.74
N ILE A 282 -10.27 12.36 -21.88
CA ILE A 282 -9.78 11.02 -21.53
C ILE A 282 -10.92 10.15 -20.97
N SER A 283 -11.80 10.73 -20.14
CA SER A 283 -12.91 10.01 -19.53
C SER A 283 -13.88 9.38 -20.54
N TRP A 284 -14.04 9.96 -21.73
CA TRP A 284 -14.89 9.39 -22.79
C TRP A 284 -14.30 8.07 -23.31
N LEU A 285 -12.98 8.08 -23.58
CA LEU A 285 -12.28 6.87 -24.02
C LEU A 285 -12.29 5.79 -22.93
N VAL A 286 -11.99 6.17 -21.68
CA VAL A 286 -11.99 5.25 -20.54
C VAL A 286 -13.38 4.65 -20.31
N ARG A 287 -14.47 5.44 -20.40
CA ARG A 287 -15.85 4.92 -20.34
C ARG A 287 -16.14 3.91 -21.43
N CYS A 288 -15.70 4.15 -22.65
CA CYS A 288 -15.84 3.21 -23.75
C CYS A 288 -15.14 1.87 -23.44
N VAL A 289 -13.90 1.92 -22.92
CA VAL A 289 -13.15 0.72 -22.51
C VAL A 289 -13.88 -0.02 -21.39
N PHE A 290 -14.38 0.68 -20.36
CA PHE A 290 -15.14 0.09 -19.27
C PHE A 290 -16.41 -0.61 -19.78
N TRP A 291 -17.17 0.06 -20.64
CA TRP A 291 -18.39 -0.49 -21.23
C TRP A 291 -18.09 -1.75 -22.06
N LEU A 292 -17.03 -1.73 -22.89
CA LEU A 292 -16.64 -2.89 -23.71
C LEU A 292 -16.23 -4.11 -22.88
N ASN A 293 -15.66 -3.90 -21.70
CA ASN A 293 -15.22 -4.98 -20.81
C ASN A 293 -16.27 -5.35 -19.74
N GLY A 294 -17.39 -4.63 -19.68
CA GLY A 294 -18.41 -4.85 -18.65
C GLY A 294 -17.95 -4.46 -17.24
N TRP A 295 -16.96 -3.56 -17.13
CA TRP A 295 -16.45 -3.09 -15.85
C TRP A 295 -17.32 -1.98 -15.29
N ASP A 296 -17.50 -2.00 -13.96
CA ASP A 296 -18.26 -0.97 -13.28
C ASP A 296 -17.46 0.34 -13.18
N TRP A 297 -18.07 1.42 -13.66
CA TRP A 297 -17.50 2.76 -13.59
C TRP A 297 -17.36 3.27 -12.15
N ALA A 298 -18.24 2.81 -11.23
CA ALA A 298 -18.20 3.16 -9.81
C ALA A 298 -16.86 2.76 -9.16
N GLY A 299 -16.26 1.65 -9.60
CA GLY A 299 -14.95 1.24 -9.12
C GLY A 299 -13.86 2.27 -9.40
N LEU A 300 -13.82 2.84 -10.62
CA LEU A 300 -12.86 3.89 -10.97
C LEU A 300 -13.14 5.19 -10.21
N THR A 301 -14.39 5.62 -10.19
CA THR A 301 -14.78 6.89 -9.54
C THR A 301 -14.52 6.87 -8.04
N SER A 302 -14.70 5.71 -7.38
CA SER A 302 -14.42 5.54 -5.95
C SER A 302 -12.93 5.63 -5.59
N MET A 303 -12.02 5.43 -6.57
CA MET A 303 -10.57 5.55 -6.38
C MET A 303 -10.03 6.96 -6.61
N ALA A 304 -10.86 7.94 -6.99
CA ALA A 304 -10.42 9.33 -7.11
C ALA A 304 -9.93 9.86 -5.76
N THR A 305 -8.99 10.81 -5.76
CA THR A 305 -8.31 11.25 -4.54
C THR A 305 -9.26 11.89 -3.53
N ARG A 306 -10.16 12.77 -3.98
CA ARG A 306 -11.09 13.46 -3.07
C ARG A 306 -12.07 12.49 -2.39
N PRO A 307 -12.85 11.66 -3.12
CA PRO A 307 -13.72 10.66 -2.47
C PRO A 307 -12.99 9.72 -1.52
N SER A 308 -11.76 9.32 -1.85
CA SER A 308 -10.97 8.42 -1.01
C SER A 308 -10.57 9.05 0.32
N ARG A 309 -10.11 10.31 0.29
CA ARG A 309 -9.75 11.06 1.50
C ARG A 309 -10.97 11.38 2.36
N ASP A 310 -12.07 11.87 1.75
CA ASP A 310 -13.33 12.16 2.46
C ASP A 310 -13.88 10.90 3.17
N ARG A 311 -13.76 9.72 2.53
CA ARG A 311 -14.21 8.42 3.06
C ARG A 311 -13.49 8.01 4.34
N LEU A 312 -12.19 8.25 4.41
CA LEU A 312 -11.35 7.84 5.52
C LEU A 312 -11.03 8.98 6.51
N ASP A 313 -11.56 10.19 6.27
CA ASP A 313 -11.37 11.31 7.20
C ASP A 313 -11.91 10.98 8.59
N GLY A 314 -11.07 11.16 9.62
CA GLY A 314 -11.40 10.81 10.99
C GLY A 314 -11.63 9.31 11.25
N ALA A 315 -11.35 8.41 10.30
CA ALA A 315 -11.48 6.98 10.48
C ALA A 315 -10.49 6.46 11.54
N ARG A 316 -10.95 5.52 12.37
CA ARG A 316 -10.15 4.87 13.42
C ARG A 316 -10.35 3.36 13.33
N LEU A 317 -9.28 2.63 13.57
CA LEU A 317 -9.34 1.17 13.72
C LEU A 317 -9.39 0.77 15.18
N PRO A 318 -9.98 -0.40 15.53
CA PRO A 318 -9.84 -0.98 16.84
C PRO A 318 -8.37 -1.15 17.23
N GLU A 319 -8.02 -0.81 18.47
CA GLU A 319 -6.65 -0.90 18.98
C GLU A 319 -6.10 -2.34 19.00
N SER A 320 -7.00 -3.34 19.00
CA SER A 320 -6.65 -4.76 18.94
C SER A 320 -6.07 -5.21 17.59
N ILE A 321 -6.25 -4.43 16.54
CA ILE A 321 -5.79 -4.78 15.20
C ILE A 321 -4.39 -4.24 14.96
N THR A 322 -3.42 -5.13 14.79
CA THR A 322 -2.09 -4.75 14.33
C THR A 322 -2.14 -4.39 12.83
N VAL A 323 -1.91 -3.11 12.49
CA VAL A 323 -1.77 -2.72 11.09
C VAL A 323 -0.32 -2.88 10.66
N VAL A 324 -0.10 -3.63 9.57
CA VAL A 324 1.21 -3.78 8.94
C VAL A 324 1.16 -3.18 7.54
N ASN A 325 1.74 -1.99 7.37
CA ASN A 325 1.91 -1.37 6.06
C ASN A 325 3.12 -1.96 5.35
N VAL A 326 2.93 -2.48 4.14
CA VAL A 326 4.01 -2.92 3.25
C VAL A 326 4.07 -1.96 2.08
N VAL A 327 5.12 -1.16 2.02
CA VAL A 327 5.24 -0.09 1.04
C VAL A 327 6.38 -0.38 0.07
N SER A 328 6.07 -0.34 -1.21
CA SER A 328 7.08 -0.36 -2.27
C SER A 328 7.61 1.05 -2.51
N VAL A 329 8.92 1.15 -2.64
CA VAL A 329 9.62 2.42 -2.91
C VAL A 329 10.50 2.22 -4.14
N PRO A 330 9.92 2.28 -5.35
CA PRO A 330 10.71 2.22 -6.57
C PRO A 330 11.59 3.47 -6.69
N LEU A 331 12.70 3.28 -7.35
CA LEU A 331 13.58 4.36 -7.77
C LEU A 331 13.43 4.56 -9.28
N SER A 332 13.72 5.75 -9.77
CA SER A 332 13.51 6.11 -11.18
C SER A 332 14.08 5.09 -12.18
N GLY A 333 15.19 4.45 -11.84
CA GLY A 333 15.83 3.41 -12.65
C GLY A 333 15.34 1.98 -12.39
N SER A 334 14.44 1.75 -11.40
CA SER A 334 13.95 0.40 -11.05
C SER A 334 12.50 0.15 -11.42
N VAL A 335 11.80 1.14 -11.95
CA VAL A 335 10.37 1.05 -12.31
C VAL A 335 10.17 0.10 -13.48
N GLY A 336 9.31 -0.91 -13.31
CA GLY A 336 8.96 -1.86 -14.36
C GLY A 336 8.12 -1.22 -15.49
N ALA A 337 8.23 -1.80 -16.69
CA ALA A 337 7.56 -1.28 -17.88
C ALA A 337 6.03 -1.15 -17.70
N THR A 338 5.40 -2.06 -16.96
CA THR A 338 3.94 -2.11 -16.76
C THR A 338 3.40 -0.87 -16.06
N VAL A 339 4.13 -0.31 -15.10
CA VAL A 339 3.68 0.84 -14.31
C VAL A 339 4.46 2.12 -14.62
N TRP A 340 5.41 2.07 -15.56
CA TRP A 340 6.29 3.19 -15.89
C TRP A 340 5.55 4.47 -16.30
N TRP A 341 4.49 4.34 -17.09
CA TRP A 341 3.67 5.49 -17.48
C TRP A 341 2.93 6.09 -16.29
N GLY A 342 2.35 5.25 -15.43
CA GLY A 342 1.73 5.70 -14.18
C GLY A 342 2.74 6.41 -13.30
N TYR A 343 3.94 5.85 -13.12
CA TYR A 343 5.02 6.47 -12.37
C TYR A 343 5.35 7.86 -12.91
N ARG A 344 5.50 8.03 -14.23
CA ARG A 344 5.79 9.34 -14.83
C ARG A 344 4.64 10.34 -14.68
N LEU A 345 3.40 9.90 -14.84
CA LEU A 345 2.22 10.74 -14.65
C LEU A 345 2.05 11.21 -13.20
N LEU A 346 2.47 10.38 -12.24
CA LEU A 346 2.40 10.70 -10.82
C LEU A 346 3.60 11.55 -10.32
N ARG A 347 4.74 11.56 -10.99
CA ARG A 347 5.93 12.35 -10.57
C ARG A 347 5.65 13.81 -10.23
N PRO A 348 4.81 14.56 -10.97
CA PRO A 348 4.46 15.94 -10.61
C PRO A 348 3.70 16.06 -9.28
N HIS A 349 3.14 14.97 -8.78
CA HIS A 349 2.42 14.91 -7.50
C HIS A 349 3.31 14.45 -6.34
N GLY A 350 4.54 13.97 -6.60
CA GLY A 350 5.51 13.54 -5.60
C GLY A 350 5.95 12.08 -5.78
N PRO A 351 6.60 11.49 -4.75
CA PRO A 351 7.06 10.12 -4.79
C PRO A 351 5.87 9.16 -4.82
N ASN A 352 5.99 8.14 -5.69
CA ASN A 352 4.92 7.19 -5.98
C ASN A 352 5.49 5.83 -6.36
N ASP A 353 4.64 4.80 -6.34
CA ASP A 353 5.01 3.43 -6.70
C ASP A 353 4.63 3.04 -8.14
N GLY A 354 4.16 4.00 -8.93
CA GLY A 354 3.65 3.83 -10.28
C GLY A 354 2.12 3.78 -10.38
N VAL A 355 1.41 3.66 -9.25
CA VAL A 355 -0.06 3.64 -9.17
C VAL A 355 -0.59 4.55 -8.06
N VAL A 356 0.08 4.60 -6.91
CA VAL A 356 -0.34 5.34 -5.70
C VAL A 356 0.80 6.23 -5.24
N LEU A 357 0.48 7.37 -4.63
CA LEU A 357 1.47 8.21 -3.95
C LEU A 357 1.88 7.53 -2.63
N LEU A 358 3.18 7.57 -2.29
CA LEU A 358 3.70 6.83 -1.14
C LEU A 358 3.02 7.24 0.18
N ALA A 359 2.73 8.53 0.38
CA ALA A 359 2.03 8.99 1.57
C ALA A 359 0.58 8.48 1.65
N ASP A 360 -0.08 8.29 0.51
CA ASP A 360 -1.45 7.79 0.42
C ASP A 360 -1.56 6.26 0.57
N ALA A 361 -0.42 5.55 0.68
CA ALA A 361 -0.37 4.09 0.80
C ALA A 361 -0.28 3.59 2.25
N VAL A 362 -0.18 4.48 3.23
CA VAL A 362 0.14 4.14 4.62
C VAL A 362 -1.02 4.45 5.55
N TRP A 363 -1.46 3.45 6.33
CA TRP A 363 -2.35 3.69 7.45
C TRP A 363 -1.55 4.26 8.63
N PRO A 364 -1.95 5.41 9.18
CA PRO A 364 -1.24 6.05 10.28
C PRO A 364 -1.17 5.17 11.54
N GLY A 365 -0.03 5.17 12.21
CA GLY A 365 0.19 4.38 13.43
C GLY A 365 0.43 2.89 13.20
N GLY A 366 0.40 2.42 11.96
CA GLY A 366 0.76 1.04 11.63
C GLY A 366 2.27 0.80 11.69
N VAL A 367 2.63 -0.48 11.83
CA VAL A 367 4.00 -0.97 11.69
C VAL A 367 4.37 -0.97 10.21
N ASN A 368 5.57 -0.53 9.87
CA ASN A 368 5.95 -0.32 8.47
C ASN A 368 7.06 -1.29 8.03
N ILE A 369 6.83 -1.94 6.88
CA ILE A 369 7.82 -2.70 6.12
C ILE A 369 8.04 -1.96 4.80
N VAL A 370 9.28 -1.60 4.51
CA VAL A 370 9.67 -0.85 3.31
C VAL A 370 10.48 -1.73 2.38
N ALA A 371 9.98 -1.93 1.17
CA ALA A 371 10.68 -2.61 0.08
C ALA A 371 11.23 -1.56 -0.89
N ILE A 372 12.56 -1.36 -0.90
CA ILE A 372 13.22 -0.43 -1.83
C ILE A 372 13.51 -1.17 -3.13
N GLY A 373 13.16 -0.59 -4.27
CA GLY A 373 13.38 -1.12 -5.62
C GLY A 373 12.12 -1.61 -6.31
N PRO A 374 11.25 -2.46 -5.70
CA PRO A 374 10.01 -2.86 -6.33
C PRO A 374 9.09 -1.68 -6.62
N ASP A 375 8.30 -1.80 -7.68
CA ASP A 375 7.17 -0.94 -7.96
C ASP A 375 5.86 -1.51 -7.36
N HIS A 376 4.73 -0.88 -7.67
CA HIS A 376 3.40 -1.26 -7.17
C HIS A 376 3.07 -2.75 -7.32
N LEU A 377 3.62 -3.40 -8.34
CA LEU A 377 3.30 -4.79 -8.65
C LEU A 377 4.21 -5.81 -7.96
N PHE A 378 5.28 -5.41 -7.29
CA PHE A 378 6.26 -6.30 -6.64
C PHE A 378 6.78 -7.41 -7.56
N ALA A 379 7.06 -7.09 -8.82
CA ALA A 379 7.60 -8.07 -9.76
C ALA A 379 9.08 -8.42 -9.44
N PRO A 380 9.50 -9.69 -9.61
CA PRO A 380 8.72 -10.87 -9.94
C PRO A 380 7.91 -11.40 -8.74
N ARG A 381 6.61 -11.63 -8.97
CA ARG A 381 5.64 -12.00 -7.90
C ARG A 381 5.74 -13.45 -7.41
N THR A 382 6.58 -14.23 -8.04
CA THR A 382 6.81 -15.64 -7.72
C THR A 382 7.98 -15.84 -6.75
N ASP A 383 8.46 -14.78 -6.11
CA ASP A 383 9.51 -14.88 -5.09
C ASP A 383 8.93 -15.40 -3.77
N ASP A 384 9.00 -16.72 -3.58
CA ASP A 384 8.59 -17.39 -2.34
C ASP A 384 9.34 -16.83 -1.12
N ALA A 385 10.60 -16.43 -1.28
CA ALA A 385 11.39 -15.91 -0.17
C ALA A 385 10.80 -14.61 0.38
N GLN A 386 10.32 -13.68 -0.48
CA GLN A 386 9.68 -12.46 -0.03
C GLN A 386 8.35 -12.75 0.68
N SER A 387 7.51 -13.63 0.11
CA SER A 387 6.23 -14.01 0.70
C SER A 387 6.40 -14.70 2.06
N LEU A 388 7.35 -15.62 2.18
CA LEU A 388 7.64 -16.34 3.41
C LEU A 388 8.27 -15.43 4.47
N ALA A 389 9.17 -14.53 4.08
CA ALA A 389 9.76 -13.55 4.97
C ALA A 389 8.69 -12.59 5.51
N LEU A 390 7.73 -12.17 4.66
CA LEU A 390 6.62 -11.32 5.06
C LEU A 390 5.70 -12.04 6.07
N LEU A 391 5.32 -13.29 5.83
CA LEU A 391 4.52 -14.08 6.77
C LEU A 391 5.17 -14.16 8.15
N ARG A 392 6.48 -14.43 8.20
CA ARG A 392 7.23 -14.48 9.46
C ARG A 392 7.30 -13.10 10.14
N ALA A 393 7.50 -12.03 9.37
CA ALA A 393 7.52 -10.66 9.90
C ALA A 393 6.15 -10.22 10.44
N ILE A 394 5.06 -10.64 9.80
CA ILE A 394 3.69 -10.42 10.30
C ILE A 394 3.49 -11.11 11.65
N ALA A 395 3.94 -12.37 11.79
CA ALA A 395 3.84 -13.08 13.07
C ALA A 395 4.58 -12.33 14.18
N VAL A 396 5.79 -11.81 13.90
CA VAL A 396 6.54 -10.97 14.85
C VAL A 396 5.77 -9.68 15.17
N ALA A 397 5.21 -8.99 14.18
CA ALA A 397 4.45 -7.76 14.39
C ALA A 397 3.24 -7.99 15.30
N VAL A 398 2.49 -9.08 15.08
CA VAL A 398 1.33 -9.45 15.91
C VAL A 398 1.76 -9.75 17.35
N GLN A 399 2.85 -10.51 17.55
CA GLN A 399 3.35 -10.84 18.88
C GLN A 399 3.84 -9.61 19.63
N VAL A 400 4.61 -8.73 18.98
CA VAL A 400 5.10 -7.47 19.59
C VAL A 400 3.94 -6.55 19.93
N HIS A 401 2.92 -6.46 19.08
CA HIS A 401 1.73 -5.64 19.32
C HIS A 401 0.92 -6.16 20.52
N ALA A 402 0.72 -7.47 20.64
CA ALA A 402 -0.01 -8.09 21.76
C ALA A 402 0.63 -7.78 23.12
N VAL A 403 1.96 -7.60 23.15
CA VAL A 403 2.71 -7.22 24.38
C VAL A 403 2.72 -5.70 24.59
N THR A 404 2.42 -4.90 23.57
CA THR A 404 2.53 -3.44 23.61
C THR A 404 1.33 -2.76 22.91
N PRO A 405 0.15 -2.64 23.57
CA PRO A 405 -1.02 -1.99 22.98
C PRO A 405 -0.72 -0.57 22.49
N GLN A 406 -1.22 -0.21 21.32
CA GLN A 406 -1.08 1.13 20.74
C GLN A 406 -2.33 1.98 21.03
N PRO A 407 -2.20 3.30 21.28
CA PRO A 407 -3.34 4.19 21.35
C PRO A 407 -3.99 4.35 19.96
N ALA A 408 -5.32 4.43 19.92
CA ALA A 408 -6.08 4.64 18.70
C ALA A 408 -5.65 5.93 17.98
N VAL A 409 -5.31 5.82 16.71
CA VAL A 409 -4.90 6.96 15.87
C VAL A 409 -5.97 7.22 14.81
N ALA A 410 -6.51 8.46 14.79
CA ALA A 410 -7.44 8.90 13.77
C ALA A 410 -6.70 9.35 12.50
N VAL A 411 -7.24 9.05 11.34
CA VAL A 411 -6.83 9.68 10.08
C VAL A 411 -7.40 11.10 10.06
N GLY A 412 -6.55 12.11 10.26
CA GLY A 412 -6.96 13.51 10.19
C GLY A 412 -6.78 14.06 8.79
N SER A 413 -7.75 14.86 8.32
CA SER A 413 -7.54 15.73 7.17
C SER A 413 -6.38 16.67 7.50
N GLY A 414 -5.30 16.62 6.73
CA GLY A 414 -4.28 17.64 6.80
C GLY A 414 -4.96 19.01 6.63
N GLN A 415 -4.97 19.82 7.68
CA GLN A 415 -5.50 21.18 7.60
C GLN A 415 -4.78 21.88 6.46
N ILE A 416 -5.50 22.07 5.35
CA ILE A 416 -5.16 23.09 4.39
C ILE A 416 -5.39 24.39 5.16
N GLY A 417 -4.29 25.01 5.62
CA GLY A 417 -4.35 26.35 6.18
C GLY A 417 -4.89 27.31 5.12
N GLU A 418 -6.20 27.54 5.12
CA GLU A 418 -6.77 28.72 4.54
C GLU A 418 -6.27 29.92 5.35
N THR A 419 -5.19 30.52 4.91
CA THR A 419 -4.88 31.89 5.25
C THR A 419 -5.93 32.77 4.56
N ALA A 420 -7.11 32.83 5.18
CA ALA A 420 -8.09 33.86 4.88
C ALA A 420 -7.50 35.18 5.35
N THR A 421 -6.90 35.91 4.43
CA THR A 421 -6.59 37.32 4.60
C THR A 421 -7.93 38.06 4.66
N SER A 422 -8.50 38.21 5.85
CA SER A 422 -9.62 39.11 6.09
C SER A 422 -9.12 40.55 5.91
N TYR A 423 -9.33 41.09 4.75
CA TYR A 423 -9.29 42.56 4.54
C TYR A 423 -10.44 43.17 5.33
N ASP A 424 -10.08 43.83 6.44
CA ASP A 424 -11.00 44.62 7.27
C ASP A 424 -11.37 45.91 6.50
N LEU A 425 -12.52 45.89 5.84
CA LEU A 425 -13.16 47.03 5.22
C LEU A 425 -14.08 47.74 6.27
N ARG A 426 -13.52 48.31 7.33
CA ARG A 426 -14.21 49.24 8.19
C ARG A 426 -13.31 50.43 8.58
N ARG A 427 -13.23 51.41 7.71
CA ARG A 427 -13.01 52.84 8.06
C ARG A 427 -13.63 53.73 6.97
N GLY A 428 -14.95 53.83 7.00
CA GLY A 428 -15.68 54.96 6.45
C GLY A 428 -15.69 56.06 7.50
N GLY A 429 -14.86 57.05 7.30
CA GLY A 429 -14.87 58.28 8.10
C GLY A 429 -16.15 59.07 7.86
N ARG A 430 -16.79 59.43 8.92
CA ARG A 430 -17.88 60.37 9.01
C ARG A 430 -17.29 61.78 8.67
N LEU A 431 -17.79 62.43 7.64
CA LEU A 431 -17.59 63.85 7.43
C LEU A 431 -18.61 64.58 8.32
N ASP A 432 -18.10 65.37 9.24
CA ASP A 432 -18.85 66.32 10.03
C ASP A 432 -19.08 67.59 9.24
N ASP A 433 -20.35 67.95 9.01
CA ASP A 433 -20.77 69.26 8.54
C ASP A 433 -20.84 70.17 9.75
N SER A 434 -20.06 71.27 9.76
CA SER A 434 -20.41 72.48 10.47
C SER A 434 -19.51 73.62 10.02
N GLU A 435 -20.22 74.67 9.42
CA GLU A 435 -20.01 76.07 9.55
C GLU A 435 -18.71 76.73 9.03
N GLU A 436 -18.78 77.48 8.00
CA GLU A 436 -19.09 78.89 7.65
C GLU A 436 -18.77 79.12 6.16
#